data_fcf745811f5c0e7fd9c6abdfa2d4839a
#
_entry.id   fcf745811f5c0e7fd9c6abdfa2d4839a
#
_cell.length_a   1.000
_cell.length_b   1.000
_cell.length_c   1.000
_cell.angle_alpha   90.00
_cell.angle_beta   90.00
_cell.angle_gamma   90.00
#
_symmetry.space_group_name_H-M   'P 1'
#
loop_
_entity.id
_entity.type
_entity.pdbx_description
1 polymer ?
#
loop_
_entity_poly.entity_id
_entity_poly.type
_entity_poly.pdbx_seq_one_letter_code
_entity_poly.pdbx_strand_id
1 'polypeptide(L)'
;MTVVPSAGSNGNAGCPAVDRSSFLAPKRSLGQNFLSDPNICRRIVASLELSPGDPVLEIGPGRGALTRILAGHDGPVMALEKDSELVRWIKAEFPAVGVIHADGLDFCWEGTRRLPGLSLIGNLPYNVASPMIWEMVSRCRSFRSMLFMVQKEVALRLTAKEGSRTYGALSAWVGNYVRGEYVFTVPPHVFRPQPKVDSAIVRFLPRPDPAWEDAAALSWTVKTLFQQRRKQLGTILKAHWSEAVETWCGELGVDRRVRPEELSPDALRSLARVLDPKKGEAKSAKCPSEQGLPEFF
;
A
#
# COMPACT_ATOMS: atom_id res chain seq x y z
N MET A 1 8.69 59.93 -49.76
CA MET A 1 7.52 59.67 -48.91
C MET A 1 6.96 58.30 -49.24
N THR A 2 7.33 57.32 -48.48
CA THR A 2 6.92 55.93 -48.73
C THR A 2 6.20 55.43 -47.47
N VAL A 3 4.92 55.15 -47.58
CA VAL A 3 4.06 54.70 -46.49
C VAL A 3 4.25 53.20 -46.32
N VAL A 4 4.55 52.78 -45.07
CA VAL A 4 4.66 51.37 -44.66
C VAL A 4 3.31 50.95 -44.10
N PRO A 5 2.68 49.80 -44.53
CA PRO A 5 1.47 49.31 -43.92
C PRO A 5 1.75 48.57 -42.65
N SER A 6 0.93 48.80 -41.63
CA SER A 6 0.89 48.14 -40.32
C SER A 6 0.55 46.67 -40.43
N ALA A 7 1.34 45.82 -39.76
CA ALA A 7 1.13 44.38 -39.62
C ALA A 7 -0.08 44.09 -38.73
N GLY A 8 -0.95 43.26 -39.25
CA GLY A 8 -2.16 42.76 -38.57
C GLY A 8 -1.84 41.87 -37.37
N SER A 9 -2.61 42.02 -36.33
CA SER A 9 -2.64 41.22 -35.13
C SER A 9 -3.04 39.77 -35.46
N ASN A 10 -2.10 38.84 -35.26
CA ASN A 10 -2.39 37.42 -35.29
C ASN A 10 -3.27 37.05 -34.09
N GLY A 11 -4.48 36.69 -34.38
CA GLY A 11 -5.42 36.11 -33.44
C GLY A 11 -4.85 34.83 -32.84
N ASN A 12 -4.67 34.85 -31.53
CA ASN A 12 -4.41 33.67 -30.72
C ASN A 12 -5.64 32.78 -30.77
N ALA A 13 -5.65 31.77 -31.63
CA ALA A 13 -6.68 30.74 -31.66
C ALA A 13 -6.59 29.95 -30.36
N GLY A 14 -7.34 30.39 -29.33
CA GLY A 14 -7.48 29.69 -28.08
C GLY A 14 -7.98 28.27 -28.35
N CYS A 15 -7.16 27.29 -27.97
CA CYS A 15 -7.59 25.90 -27.90
C CYS A 15 -8.89 25.87 -27.08
N PRO A 16 -9.98 25.23 -27.54
CA PRO A 16 -11.23 25.21 -26.79
C PRO A 16 -10.93 24.60 -25.42
N ALA A 17 -11.29 25.33 -24.36
CA ALA A 17 -11.17 24.86 -22.99
C ALA A 17 -12.03 23.60 -22.87
N VAL A 18 -11.38 22.43 -22.93
CA VAL A 18 -12.05 21.16 -22.64
C VAL A 18 -12.58 21.28 -21.24
N ASP A 19 -13.89 21.10 -21.07
CA ASP A 19 -14.51 21.08 -19.74
C ASP A 19 -13.90 19.91 -18.93
N ARG A 20 -12.84 20.25 -18.18
CA ARG A 20 -12.05 19.29 -17.40
C ARG A 20 -12.84 18.73 -16.22
N SER A 21 -13.98 19.31 -15.87
CA SER A 21 -14.77 18.91 -14.71
C SER A 21 -15.48 17.57 -14.91
N SER A 22 -15.92 17.25 -16.13
CA SER A 22 -16.65 16.02 -16.45
C SER A 22 -15.75 14.76 -16.42
N PHE A 23 -14.46 14.88 -16.79
CA PHE A 23 -13.52 13.75 -16.83
C PHE A 23 -13.03 13.33 -15.44
N LEU A 24 -13.23 14.18 -14.43
CA LEU A 24 -12.69 13.95 -13.08
C LEU A 24 -13.78 13.59 -12.07
N ALA A 25 -14.96 13.20 -12.51
CA ALA A 25 -16.03 12.78 -11.61
C ALA A 25 -15.62 11.50 -10.83
N PRO A 26 -15.86 11.45 -9.52
CA PRO A 26 -15.52 10.28 -8.72
C PRO A 26 -16.30 9.05 -9.16
N LYS A 27 -15.62 7.97 -9.47
CA LYS A 27 -16.23 6.68 -9.82
C LYS A 27 -16.51 5.88 -8.57
N ARG A 28 -17.78 5.70 -8.20
CA ARG A 28 -18.19 4.94 -7.02
C ARG A 28 -17.70 3.49 -7.04
N SER A 29 -17.66 2.87 -8.22
CA SER A 29 -17.14 1.52 -8.44
C SER A 29 -15.66 1.36 -8.06
N LEU A 30 -14.89 2.45 -8.11
CA LEU A 30 -13.48 2.49 -7.72
C LEU A 30 -13.26 3.00 -6.29
N GLY A 31 -14.32 3.31 -5.54
CA GLY A 31 -14.23 3.79 -4.15
C GLY A 31 -13.48 5.12 -3.97
N GLN A 32 -13.51 5.99 -5.00
CA GLN A 32 -12.73 7.22 -5.04
C GLN A 32 -13.25 8.28 -4.06
N ASN A 33 -12.39 8.72 -3.13
CA ASN A 33 -12.56 9.88 -2.27
C ASN A 33 -11.31 10.74 -2.42
N PHE A 34 -11.42 11.90 -3.10
CA PHE A 34 -10.28 12.75 -3.39
C PHE A 34 -10.01 13.72 -2.24
N LEU A 35 -8.75 13.82 -1.83
CA LEU A 35 -8.30 14.85 -0.90
C LEU A 35 -8.49 16.25 -1.52
N SER A 36 -8.98 17.18 -0.73
CA SER A 36 -9.25 18.57 -1.14
C SER A 36 -8.56 19.62 -0.26
N ASP A 37 -7.99 19.24 0.89
CA ASP A 37 -7.31 20.14 1.82
C ASP A 37 -5.79 20.14 1.57
N PRO A 38 -5.21 21.27 1.11
CA PRO A 38 -3.77 21.34 0.82
C PRO A 38 -2.88 21.23 2.08
N ASN A 39 -3.38 21.61 3.26
CA ASN A 39 -2.61 21.50 4.50
C ASN A 39 -2.44 20.04 4.91
N ILE A 40 -3.54 19.27 4.79
CA ILE A 40 -3.50 17.82 5.03
C ILE A 40 -2.59 17.14 4.02
N CYS A 41 -2.66 17.49 2.72
CA CYS A 41 -1.77 16.94 1.70
C CYS A 41 -0.31 17.21 2.04
N ARG A 42 0.07 18.46 2.41
CA ARG A 42 1.45 18.79 2.82
C ARG A 42 1.89 17.98 4.05
N ARG A 43 1.00 17.85 5.05
CA ARG A 43 1.30 17.07 6.25
C ARG A 43 1.53 15.60 5.94
N ILE A 44 0.73 15.01 5.04
CA ILE A 44 0.90 13.62 4.59
C ILE A 44 2.27 13.45 3.91
N VAL A 45 2.60 14.28 2.93
CA VAL A 45 3.88 14.17 2.20
C VAL A 45 5.06 14.41 3.15
N ALA A 46 4.98 15.39 4.05
CA ALA A 46 6.02 15.62 5.06
C ALA A 46 6.25 14.42 5.98
N SER A 47 5.19 13.65 6.29
CA SER A 47 5.30 12.43 7.11
C SER A 47 6.02 11.28 6.40
N LEU A 48 6.31 11.37 5.10
CA LEU A 48 7.10 10.37 4.37
C LEU A 48 8.61 10.54 4.64
N GLU A 49 9.03 11.72 5.11
CA GLU A 49 10.42 12.02 5.51
C GLU A 49 11.43 11.74 4.37
N LEU A 50 11.12 12.24 3.16
CA LEU A 50 11.97 12.06 1.98
C LEU A 50 13.29 12.80 2.11
N SER A 51 14.36 12.16 1.64
CA SER A 51 15.65 12.81 1.40
C SER A 51 15.77 13.20 -0.07
N PRO A 52 16.58 14.22 -0.42
CA PRO A 52 16.87 14.54 -1.81
C PRO A 52 17.36 13.30 -2.58
N GLY A 53 16.81 13.09 -3.78
CA GLY A 53 17.13 11.92 -4.61
C GLY A 53 16.37 10.64 -4.31
N ASP A 54 15.61 10.55 -3.21
CA ASP A 54 14.82 9.35 -2.90
C ASP A 54 13.74 9.10 -3.98
N PRO A 55 13.64 7.88 -4.55
CA PRO A 55 12.55 7.56 -5.45
C PRO A 55 11.22 7.42 -4.71
N VAL A 56 10.14 7.94 -5.31
CA VAL A 56 8.79 7.89 -4.75
C VAL A 56 7.82 7.25 -5.73
N LEU A 57 6.97 6.34 -5.26
CA LEU A 57 5.85 5.80 -6.00
C LEU A 57 4.53 6.15 -5.28
N GLU A 58 3.73 7.00 -5.91
CA GLU A 58 2.37 7.29 -5.46
C GLU A 58 1.39 6.25 -6.01
N ILE A 59 0.57 5.67 -5.14
CA ILE A 59 -0.45 4.68 -5.50
C ILE A 59 -1.82 5.37 -5.50
N GLY A 60 -2.48 5.38 -6.66
CA GLY A 60 -3.75 6.04 -6.84
C GLY A 60 -3.66 7.57 -6.71
N PRO A 61 -2.91 8.28 -7.59
CA PRO A 61 -2.76 9.73 -7.53
C PRO A 61 -4.10 10.47 -7.64
N GLY A 62 -5.09 9.84 -8.23
CA GLY A 62 -6.40 10.43 -8.44
C GLY A 62 -6.32 11.75 -9.20
N ARG A 63 -6.82 12.83 -8.60
CA ARG A 63 -6.75 14.19 -9.17
C ARG A 63 -5.39 14.89 -8.96
N GLY A 64 -4.40 14.20 -8.39
CA GLY A 64 -3.05 14.73 -8.19
C GLY A 64 -2.88 15.57 -6.92
N ALA A 65 -3.66 15.31 -5.87
CA ALA A 65 -3.58 16.09 -4.63
C ALA A 65 -2.22 15.96 -3.92
N LEU A 66 -1.70 14.75 -3.80
CA LEU A 66 -0.37 14.49 -3.27
C LEU A 66 0.69 14.67 -4.37
N THR A 67 0.40 14.24 -5.60
CA THR A 67 1.28 14.37 -6.77
C THR A 67 1.77 15.79 -6.97
N ARG A 68 0.90 16.80 -6.78
CA ARG A 68 1.25 18.23 -6.90
C ARG A 68 2.38 18.66 -5.95
N ILE A 69 2.45 18.06 -4.79
CA ILE A 69 3.50 18.33 -3.80
C ILE A 69 4.73 17.50 -4.14
N LEU A 70 4.54 16.24 -4.48
CA LEU A 70 5.59 15.30 -4.84
C LEU A 70 6.34 15.72 -6.11
N ALA A 71 5.67 16.34 -7.09
CA ALA A 71 6.29 16.85 -8.32
C ALA A 71 7.36 17.93 -8.07
N GLY A 72 7.40 18.53 -6.89
CA GLY A 72 8.48 19.42 -6.44
C GLY A 72 9.62 18.73 -5.69
N HIS A 73 9.57 17.39 -5.56
CA HIS A 73 10.62 16.63 -4.90
C HIS A 73 11.86 16.48 -5.82
N ASP A 74 13.04 16.59 -5.20
CA ASP A 74 14.32 16.41 -5.89
C ASP A 74 14.69 14.91 -5.94
N GLY A 75 13.97 14.16 -6.75
CA GLY A 75 14.13 12.72 -6.93
C GLY A 75 13.09 12.17 -7.90
N PRO A 76 13.24 10.93 -8.38
CA PRO A 76 12.27 10.30 -9.28
C PRO A 76 10.89 10.15 -8.64
N VAL A 77 9.86 10.70 -9.28
CA VAL A 77 8.47 10.56 -8.86
C VAL A 77 7.69 9.77 -9.89
N MET A 78 7.03 8.72 -9.42
CA MET A 78 6.18 7.85 -10.23
C MET A 78 4.78 7.80 -9.62
N ALA A 79 3.79 7.52 -10.46
CA ALA A 79 2.40 7.33 -10.06
C ALA A 79 1.83 6.07 -10.70
N LEU A 80 1.23 5.20 -9.89
CA LEU A 80 0.51 4.00 -10.32
C LEU A 80 -0.99 4.28 -10.28
N GLU A 81 -1.67 4.24 -11.43
CA GLU A 81 -3.09 4.55 -11.54
C GLU A 81 -3.81 3.53 -12.42
N LYS A 82 -4.98 3.08 -11.96
CA LYS A 82 -5.83 2.12 -12.67
C LYS A 82 -6.78 2.79 -13.66
N ASP A 83 -7.26 4.00 -13.34
CA ASP A 83 -8.22 4.72 -14.16
C ASP A 83 -7.53 5.42 -15.33
N SER A 84 -7.81 4.97 -16.54
CA SER A 84 -7.22 5.51 -17.78
C SER A 84 -7.47 7.03 -17.99
N GLU A 85 -8.57 7.56 -17.46
CA GLU A 85 -8.87 9.00 -17.55
C GLU A 85 -7.97 9.79 -16.59
N LEU A 86 -7.77 9.28 -15.38
CA LEU A 86 -6.84 9.87 -14.41
C LEU A 86 -5.38 9.72 -14.86
N VAL A 87 -5.00 8.61 -15.50
CA VAL A 87 -3.68 8.45 -16.14
C VAL A 87 -3.41 9.57 -17.14
N ARG A 88 -4.37 9.85 -18.04
CA ARG A 88 -4.24 10.94 -19.02
C ARG A 88 -4.16 12.30 -18.35
N TRP A 89 -4.95 12.51 -17.31
CA TRP A 89 -4.93 13.74 -16.52
C TRP A 89 -3.57 13.97 -15.85
N ILE A 90 -3.05 12.97 -15.12
CA ILE A 90 -1.76 13.10 -14.42
C ILE A 90 -0.62 13.36 -15.38
N LYS A 91 -0.56 12.65 -16.54
CA LYS A 91 0.44 12.88 -17.58
C LYS A 91 0.41 14.31 -18.14
N ALA A 92 -0.78 14.87 -18.32
CA ALA A 92 -0.93 16.22 -18.83
C ALA A 92 -0.63 17.31 -17.80
N GLU A 93 -1.02 17.11 -16.55
CA GLU A 93 -0.87 18.10 -15.48
C GLU A 93 0.53 18.07 -14.84
N PHE A 94 1.18 16.89 -14.80
CA PHE A 94 2.48 16.66 -14.16
C PHE A 94 3.44 15.94 -15.12
N PRO A 95 3.94 16.60 -16.16
CA PRO A 95 4.75 15.95 -17.21
C PRO A 95 6.10 15.39 -16.70
N ALA A 96 6.59 15.84 -15.55
CA ALA A 96 7.80 15.31 -14.90
C ALA A 96 7.54 14.02 -14.10
N VAL A 97 6.29 13.63 -13.88
CA VAL A 97 5.94 12.41 -13.11
C VAL A 97 5.80 11.22 -14.06
N GLY A 98 6.54 10.16 -13.79
CA GLY A 98 6.39 8.89 -14.52
C GLY A 98 5.05 8.22 -14.19
N VAL A 99 4.19 7.95 -15.18
CA VAL A 99 2.86 7.37 -14.91
C VAL A 99 2.77 5.94 -15.43
N ILE A 100 2.47 5.03 -14.52
CA ILE A 100 2.25 3.60 -14.75
C ILE A 100 0.74 3.35 -14.75
N HIS A 101 0.19 2.87 -15.89
CA HIS A 101 -1.21 2.49 -15.99
C HIS A 101 -1.36 1.02 -15.61
N ALA A 102 -1.73 0.74 -14.34
CA ALA A 102 -1.93 -0.62 -13.86
C ALA A 102 -2.84 -0.66 -12.62
N ASP A 103 -3.43 -1.83 -12.35
CA ASP A 103 -4.11 -2.11 -11.08
C ASP A 103 -3.06 -2.47 -10.01
N GLY A 104 -3.10 -1.80 -8.86
CA GLY A 104 -2.20 -2.10 -7.76
C GLY A 104 -2.36 -3.51 -7.18
N LEU A 105 -3.50 -4.17 -7.40
CA LEU A 105 -3.71 -5.56 -7.01
C LEU A 105 -2.98 -6.56 -7.93
N ASP A 106 -2.79 -6.20 -9.21
CA ASP A 106 -2.15 -7.03 -10.23
C ASP A 106 -0.71 -6.58 -10.53
N PHE A 107 -0.25 -5.51 -9.88
CA PHE A 107 1.08 -4.94 -10.10
C PHE A 107 2.19 -5.87 -9.60
N CYS A 108 3.28 -5.96 -10.39
CA CYS A 108 4.46 -6.74 -10.02
C CYS A 108 5.31 -6.02 -8.96
N TRP A 109 4.92 -6.15 -7.69
CA TRP A 109 5.63 -5.52 -6.57
C TRP A 109 7.07 -5.99 -6.41
N GLU A 110 7.41 -7.21 -6.83
CA GLU A 110 8.79 -7.72 -6.82
C GLU A 110 9.72 -6.91 -7.74
N GLY A 111 9.18 -6.30 -8.80
CA GLY A 111 9.93 -5.42 -9.70
C GLY A 111 10.52 -4.20 -9.02
N THR A 112 9.92 -3.74 -7.92
CA THR A 112 10.38 -2.57 -7.15
C THR A 112 11.76 -2.75 -6.52
N ARG A 113 12.28 -3.98 -6.44
CA ARG A 113 13.66 -4.26 -5.98
C ARG A 113 14.74 -3.52 -6.79
N ARG A 114 14.40 -3.08 -8.01
CA ARG A 114 15.29 -2.30 -8.88
C ARG A 114 15.39 -0.83 -8.45
N LEU A 115 14.58 -0.40 -7.50
CA LEU A 115 14.51 0.97 -6.98
C LEU A 115 14.92 0.98 -5.50
N PRO A 116 16.22 0.92 -5.19
CA PRO A 116 16.67 0.94 -3.81
C PRO A 116 16.25 2.25 -3.13
N GLY A 117 15.83 2.17 -1.88
CA GLY A 117 15.37 3.33 -1.13
C GLY A 117 13.96 3.84 -1.52
N LEU A 118 13.21 3.10 -2.34
CA LEU A 118 11.86 3.48 -2.76
C LEU A 118 10.96 3.79 -1.58
N SER A 119 10.30 4.93 -1.62
CA SER A 119 9.21 5.30 -0.71
C SER A 119 7.87 5.19 -1.43
N LEU A 120 6.90 4.53 -0.79
CA LEU A 120 5.54 4.38 -1.33
C LEU A 120 4.59 5.29 -0.56
N ILE A 121 3.68 5.94 -1.27
CA ILE A 121 2.65 6.79 -0.66
C ILE A 121 1.33 6.60 -1.40
N GLY A 122 0.20 6.73 -0.70
CA GLY A 122 -1.10 6.68 -1.39
C GLY A 122 -2.30 6.91 -0.49
N ASN A 123 -3.35 7.47 -1.10
CA ASN A 123 -4.69 7.49 -0.55
C ASN A 123 -5.43 6.27 -1.09
N LEU A 124 -5.34 5.13 -0.40
CA LEU A 124 -5.86 3.88 -0.92
C LEU A 124 -7.40 3.81 -0.90
N PRO A 125 -8.04 3.36 -1.99
CA PRO A 125 -9.49 3.14 -1.98
C PRO A 125 -9.87 2.12 -0.89
N TYR A 126 -10.89 2.46 -0.07
CA TYR A 126 -11.20 1.71 1.14
C TYR A 126 -11.57 0.25 0.92
N ASN A 127 -12.22 -0.05 -0.20
CA ASN A 127 -12.65 -1.39 -0.56
C ASN A 127 -11.49 -2.34 -0.92
N VAL A 128 -10.34 -1.81 -1.33
CA VAL A 128 -9.17 -2.59 -1.76
C VAL A 128 -7.91 -2.36 -0.92
N ALA A 129 -7.94 -1.43 0.05
CA ALA A 129 -6.78 -1.08 0.85
C ALA A 129 -6.17 -2.28 1.59
N SER A 130 -7.00 -3.10 2.26
CA SER A 130 -6.50 -4.27 3.01
C SER A 130 -5.87 -5.34 2.12
N PRO A 131 -6.50 -5.82 1.03
CA PRO A 131 -5.85 -6.78 0.12
C PRO A 131 -4.62 -6.18 -0.57
N MET A 132 -4.63 -4.90 -0.94
CA MET A 132 -3.48 -4.24 -1.56
C MET A 132 -2.28 -4.18 -0.60
N ILE A 133 -2.50 -3.78 0.67
CA ILE A 133 -1.43 -3.76 1.67
C ILE A 133 -0.92 -5.18 1.95
N TRP A 134 -1.81 -6.18 2.00
CA TRP A 134 -1.44 -7.59 2.16
C TRP A 134 -0.43 -8.04 1.11
N GLU A 135 -0.70 -7.73 -0.17
CA GLU A 135 0.18 -8.06 -1.29
C GLU A 135 1.48 -7.24 -1.27
N MET A 136 1.36 -5.91 -1.09
CA MET A 136 2.54 -5.03 -1.09
C MET A 136 3.58 -5.42 -0.05
N VAL A 137 3.20 -5.62 1.22
CA VAL A 137 4.17 -5.90 2.30
C VAL A 137 4.90 -7.22 2.10
N SER A 138 4.25 -8.22 1.47
CA SER A 138 4.83 -9.53 1.23
C SER A 138 5.66 -9.62 -0.05
N ARG A 139 5.45 -8.73 -1.02
CA ARG A 139 6.04 -8.80 -2.35
C ARG A 139 6.99 -7.65 -2.67
N CYS A 140 6.79 -6.48 -2.08
CA CYS A 140 7.71 -5.34 -2.21
C CYS A 140 8.92 -5.57 -1.30
N ARG A 141 10.00 -6.12 -1.87
CA ARG A 141 11.18 -6.56 -1.11
C ARG A 141 12.25 -5.48 -0.87
N SER A 142 12.07 -4.30 -1.47
CA SER A 142 13.00 -3.18 -1.31
C SER A 142 12.20 -1.89 -1.21
N PHE A 143 12.16 -1.30 -0.04
CA PHE A 143 11.55 0.02 0.19
C PHE A 143 12.15 0.64 1.46
N ARG A 144 12.14 1.97 1.50
CA ARG A 144 12.53 2.76 2.68
C ARG A 144 11.37 2.89 3.67
N SER A 145 10.22 3.30 3.14
CA SER A 145 8.98 3.43 3.93
C SER A 145 7.76 3.34 3.02
N MET A 146 6.62 2.96 3.61
CA MET A 146 5.32 3.06 2.97
C MET A 146 4.41 3.92 3.84
N LEU A 147 3.71 4.88 3.25
CA LEU A 147 2.80 5.79 3.94
C LEU A 147 1.43 5.76 3.27
N PHE A 148 0.45 5.19 3.94
CA PHE A 148 -0.87 5.04 3.36
C PHE A 148 -1.96 5.69 4.19
N MET A 149 -2.92 6.30 3.50
CA MET A 149 -4.18 6.70 4.07
C MET A 149 -5.22 5.61 3.86
N VAL A 150 -5.83 5.17 4.95
CA VAL A 150 -6.86 4.13 5.00
C VAL A 150 -7.98 4.53 5.96
N GLN A 151 -9.08 3.79 6.00
CA GLN A 151 -10.08 3.98 7.07
C GLN A 151 -9.45 3.79 8.45
N LYS A 152 -9.85 4.60 9.43
CA LYS A 152 -9.31 4.57 10.80
C LYS A 152 -9.39 3.18 11.45
N GLU A 153 -10.48 2.45 11.23
CA GLU A 153 -10.61 1.08 11.72
C GLU A 153 -9.54 0.16 11.12
N VAL A 154 -9.28 0.28 9.81
CA VAL A 154 -8.23 -0.49 9.12
C VAL A 154 -6.85 -0.10 9.65
N ALA A 155 -6.60 1.20 9.86
CA ALA A 155 -5.35 1.68 10.46
C ALA A 155 -5.09 1.06 11.85
N LEU A 156 -6.12 1.04 12.70
CA LEU A 156 -6.03 0.43 14.02
C LEU A 156 -5.76 -1.08 13.97
N ARG A 157 -6.26 -1.78 12.97
CA ARG A 157 -5.94 -3.20 12.75
C ARG A 157 -4.51 -3.40 12.23
N LEU A 158 -4.07 -2.56 11.29
CA LEU A 158 -2.73 -2.62 10.70
C LEU A 158 -1.61 -2.38 11.73
N THR A 159 -1.89 -1.60 12.77
CA THR A 159 -0.92 -1.22 13.80
C THR A 159 -1.19 -1.90 15.15
N ALA A 160 -2.12 -2.85 15.20
CA ALA A 160 -2.49 -3.55 16.42
C ALA A 160 -1.37 -4.48 16.89
N LYS A 161 -1.17 -4.54 18.20
CA LYS A 161 -0.26 -5.49 18.86
C LYS A 161 -1.04 -6.74 19.29
N GLU A 162 -0.33 -7.86 19.38
CA GLU A 162 -0.86 -9.12 19.90
C GLU A 162 -1.55 -8.92 21.26
N GLY A 163 -2.58 -9.70 21.52
CA GLY A 163 -3.40 -9.59 22.73
C GLY A 163 -4.41 -8.44 22.70
N SER A 164 -4.30 -7.48 21.76
CA SER A 164 -5.26 -6.39 21.65
C SER A 164 -6.54 -6.81 20.94
N ARG A 165 -7.64 -6.11 21.25
CA ARG A 165 -8.97 -6.38 20.67
C ARG A 165 -8.99 -6.25 19.14
N THR A 166 -8.18 -5.37 18.57
CA THR A 166 -8.11 -5.07 17.14
C THR A 166 -7.14 -5.97 16.38
N TYR A 167 -6.29 -6.73 17.08
CA TYR A 167 -5.34 -7.65 16.46
C TYR A 167 -6.08 -8.77 15.72
N GLY A 168 -5.69 -9.04 14.49
CA GLY A 168 -6.33 -10.03 13.61
C GLY A 168 -5.40 -10.50 12.50
N ALA A 169 -5.95 -11.23 11.52
CA ALA A 169 -5.18 -11.75 10.40
C ALA A 169 -4.32 -10.69 9.70
N LEU A 170 -4.89 -9.50 9.46
CA LEU A 170 -4.18 -8.40 8.81
C LEU A 170 -3.01 -7.88 9.66
N SER A 171 -3.22 -7.73 10.98
CA SER A 171 -2.17 -7.34 11.93
C SER A 171 -1.02 -8.36 11.96
N ALA A 172 -1.40 -9.63 12.11
CA ALA A 172 -0.48 -10.77 12.17
C ALA A 172 0.35 -10.88 10.88
N TRP A 173 -0.30 -10.76 9.72
CA TRP A 173 0.37 -10.78 8.42
C TRP A 173 1.34 -9.63 8.27
N VAL A 174 0.83 -8.40 8.38
CA VAL A 174 1.62 -7.17 8.17
C VAL A 174 2.79 -7.10 9.14
N GLY A 175 2.59 -7.45 10.41
CA GLY A 175 3.62 -7.47 11.43
C GLY A 175 4.80 -8.40 11.17
N ASN A 176 4.66 -9.38 10.25
CA ASN A 176 5.76 -10.24 9.82
C ASN A 176 6.71 -9.60 8.80
N TYR A 177 6.29 -8.52 8.15
CA TYR A 177 7.07 -7.86 7.10
C TYR A 177 7.52 -6.47 7.48
N VAL A 178 6.68 -5.74 8.22
CA VAL A 178 6.89 -4.33 8.52
C VAL A 178 6.56 -4.00 9.98
N ARG A 179 7.09 -2.88 10.46
CA ARG A 179 6.66 -2.22 11.68
C ARG A 179 5.66 -1.13 11.30
N GLY A 180 4.42 -1.30 11.73
CA GLY A 180 3.34 -0.34 11.48
C GLY A 180 3.24 0.72 12.57
N GLU A 181 3.08 1.97 12.19
CA GLU A 181 2.89 3.12 13.06
C GLU A 181 1.61 3.88 12.67
N TYR A 182 0.78 4.20 13.66
CA TYR A 182 -0.37 5.10 13.48
C TYR A 182 0.13 6.55 13.58
N VAL A 183 0.09 7.30 12.48
CA VAL A 183 0.70 8.64 12.45
C VAL A 183 -0.29 9.72 12.91
N PHE A 184 -1.46 9.86 12.23
CA PHE A 184 -2.54 10.77 12.66
C PHE A 184 -3.88 10.44 12.00
N THR A 185 -4.96 10.96 12.60
CA THR A 185 -6.32 10.88 12.06
C THR A 185 -6.57 11.97 11.01
N VAL A 186 -7.29 11.65 9.95
CA VAL A 186 -7.74 12.57 8.90
C VAL A 186 -9.27 12.62 8.90
N PRO A 187 -9.87 13.79 9.15
CA PRO A 187 -11.32 13.90 9.26
C PRO A 187 -12.01 13.84 7.88
N PRO A 188 -13.30 13.43 7.82
CA PRO A 188 -13.99 13.20 6.56
C PRO A 188 -14.19 14.46 5.70
N HIS A 189 -14.29 15.65 6.31
CA HIS A 189 -14.63 16.90 5.60
C HIS A 189 -13.55 17.37 4.61
N VAL A 190 -12.32 16.81 4.71
CA VAL A 190 -11.21 17.13 3.80
C VAL A 190 -11.25 16.34 2.48
N PHE A 191 -12.31 15.55 2.26
CA PHE A 191 -12.49 14.74 1.06
C PHE A 191 -13.69 15.20 0.22
N ARG A 192 -13.64 14.90 -1.08
CA ARG A 192 -14.75 15.06 -2.03
C ARG A 192 -14.82 13.82 -2.94
N PRO A 193 -15.91 13.04 -2.89
CA PRO A 193 -17.00 13.09 -1.92
C PRO A 193 -16.52 12.81 -0.49
N GLN A 194 -17.29 13.27 0.50
CA GLN A 194 -16.98 13.05 1.90
C GLN A 194 -17.30 11.60 2.30
N PRO A 195 -16.33 10.84 2.86
CA PRO A 195 -16.59 9.51 3.41
C PRO A 195 -17.41 9.59 4.70
N LYS A 196 -18.01 8.48 5.10
CA LYS A 196 -18.83 8.39 6.33
C LYS A 196 -18.02 8.20 7.61
N VAL A 197 -16.73 7.90 7.50
CA VAL A 197 -15.84 7.56 8.62
C VAL A 197 -14.54 8.34 8.55
N ASP A 198 -13.87 8.49 9.68
CA ASP A 198 -12.52 9.01 9.74
C ASP A 198 -11.55 8.12 8.93
N SER A 199 -10.56 8.76 8.34
CA SER A 199 -9.38 8.10 7.81
C SER A 199 -8.21 8.24 8.79
N ALA A 200 -7.14 7.51 8.54
CA ALA A 200 -5.89 7.69 9.27
C ALA A 200 -4.70 7.42 8.36
N ILE A 201 -3.60 8.05 8.68
CA ILE A 201 -2.31 7.79 8.07
C ILE A 201 -1.60 6.71 8.88
N VAL A 202 -1.14 5.68 8.17
CA VAL A 202 -0.26 4.64 8.71
C VAL A 202 1.07 4.68 7.97
N ARG A 203 2.16 4.52 8.71
CA ARG A 203 3.51 4.37 8.18
C ARG A 203 3.99 2.95 8.42
N PHE A 204 4.63 2.37 7.43
CA PHE A 204 5.29 1.07 7.53
C PHE A 204 6.78 1.23 7.27
N LEU A 205 7.58 0.72 8.18
CA LEU A 205 9.03 0.62 8.06
C LEU A 205 9.40 -0.86 7.89
N PRO A 206 10.37 -1.21 7.04
CA PRO A 206 10.76 -2.59 6.84
C PRO A 206 11.28 -3.21 8.14
N ARG A 207 10.97 -4.48 8.36
CA ARG A 207 11.64 -5.26 9.42
C ARG A 207 13.03 -5.66 8.96
N PRO A 208 13.98 -5.80 9.90
CA PRO A 208 15.31 -6.34 9.58
C PRO A 208 15.26 -7.78 9.05
N ASP A 209 14.29 -8.56 9.53
CA ASP A 209 14.07 -9.96 9.15
C ASP A 209 12.60 -10.18 8.72
N PRO A 210 12.23 -9.78 7.49
CA PRO A 210 10.88 -9.98 6.99
C PRO A 210 10.63 -11.43 6.54
N ALA A 211 9.37 -11.89 6.65
CA ALA A 211 8.98 -13.28 6.41
C ALA A 211 8.80 -13.63 4.92
N TRP A 212 9.60 -13.08 4.03
CA TRP A 212 9.43 -13.29 2.58
C TRP A 212 9.60 -14.73 2.12
N GLU A 213 10.54 -15.46 2.73
CA GLU A 213 10.79 -16.88 2.40
C GLU A 213 9.70 -17.80 2.96
N ASP A 214 8.98 -17.36 3.99
CA ASP A 214 7.94 -18.13 4.65
C ASP A 214 6.52 -17.74 4.16
N ALA A 215 6.39 -16.84 3.18
CA ALA A 215 5.14 -16.17 2.82
C ALA A 215 3.98 -17.15 2.53
N ALA A 216 4.22 -18.25 1.84
CA ALA A 216 3.18 -19.23 1.50
C ALA A 216 2.65 -19.95 2.74
N ALA A 217 3.56 -20.52 3.55
CA ALA A 217 3.23 -21.23 4.79
C ALA A 217 2.58 -20.28 5.80
N LEU A 218 3.12 -19.07 5.96
CA LEU A 218 2.59 -18.05 6.84
C LEU A 218 1.18 -17.60 6.41
N SER A 219 0.94 -17.40 5.11
CA SER A 219 -0.39 -17.03 4.59
C SER A 219 -1.44 -18.08 4.93
N TRP A 220 -1.10 -19.35 4.73
CA TRP A 220 -1.98 -20.47 5.07
C TRP A 220 -2.24 -20.52 6.58
N THR A 221 -1.19 -20.44 7.40
CA THR A 221 -1.28 -20.47 8.86
C THR A 221 -2.14 -19.34 9.41
N VAL A 222 -1.86 -18.10 9.00
CA VAL A 222 -2.63 -16.93 9.44
C VAL A 222 -4.09 -17.05 9.04
N LYS A 223 -4.40 -17.42 7.79
CA LYS A 223 -5.78 -17.61 7.33
C LYS A 223 -6.49 -18.70 8.13
N THR A 224 -5.87 -19.85 8.34
CA THR A 224 -6.43 -20.98 9.08
C THR A 224 -6.74 -20.59 10.53
N LEU A 225 -5.78 -19.99 11.22
CA LEU A 225 -5.95 -19.65 12.64
C LEU A 225 -6.99 -18.54 12.85
N PHE A 226 -6.97 -17.49 12.06
CA PHE A 226 -7.86 -16.35 12.26
C PHE A 226 -9.28 -16.52 11.71
N GLN A 227 -9.58 -17.57 10.93
CA GLN A 227 -10.96 -17.99 10.65
C GLN A 227 -11.69 -18.40 11.94
N GLN A 228 -10.96 -18.88 12.94
CA GLN A 228 -11.50 -19.34 14.23
C GLN A 228 -10.84 -18.58 15.40
N ARG A 229 -10.57 -17.29 15.23
CA ARG A 229 -9.82 -16.40 16.14
C ARG A 229 -10.12 -16.61 17.63
N ARG A 230 -11.39 -16.89 18.00
CA ARG A 230 -11.85 -17.06 19.40
C ARG A 230 -11.66 -18.47 19.96
N LYS A 231 -11.25 -19.44 19.14
CA LYS A 231 -10.98 -20.81 19.59
C LYS A 231 -9.52 -20.96 20.01
N GLN A 232 -9.27 -21.95 20.87
CA GLN A 232 -7.93 -22.31 21.33
C GLN A 232 -7.12 -22.97 20.19
N LEU A 233 -5.82 -22.74 20.18
CA LEU A 233 -4.87 -23.24 19.17
C LEU A 233 -4.99 -24.76 18.98
N GLY A 234 -5.02 -25.53 20.06
CA GLY A 234 -5.15 -26.99 20.01
C GLY A 234 -6.48 -27.48 19.43
N THR A 235 -7.53 -26.65 19.47
CA THR A 235 -8.81 -26.95 18.82
C THR A 235 -8.75 -26.69 17.32
N ILE A 236 -8.14 -25.57 16.93
CA ILE A 236 -8.03 -25.16 15.53
C ILE A 236 -7.11 -26.14 14.78
N LEU A 237 -5.98 -26.47 15.38
CA LEU A 237 -4.95 -27.32 14.78
C LEU A 237 -5.15 -28.83 15.03
N LYS A 238 -6.32 -29.27 15.54
CA LYS A 238 -6.54 -30.67 15.89
C LYS A 238 -6.09 -31.67 14.81
N ALA A 239 -6.37 -31.38 13.54
CA ALA A 239 -5.98 -32.22 12.40
C ALA A 239 -4.51 -32.10 12.00
N HIS A 240 -3.82 -31.05 12.46
CA HIS A 240 -2.42 -30.73 12.16
C HIS A 240 -1.51 -30.81 13.39
N TRP A 241 -2.08 -31.26 14.54
CA TRP A 241 -1.33 -31.36 15.80
C TRP A 241 -0.35 -32.53 15.73
N SER A 242 0.92 -32.24 15.84
CA SER A 242 2.01 -33.22 15.74
C SER A 242 3.02 -33.02 16.89
N GLU A 243 3.94 -33.96 17.06
CA GLU A 243 5.05 -33.82 18.01
C GLU A 243 5.88 -32.54 17.76
N ALA A 244 6.05 -32.16 16.50
CA ALA A 244 6.75 -30.92 16.15
C ALA A 244 5.99 -29.66 16.64
N VAL A 245 4.65 -29.66 16.61
CA VAL A 245 3.83 -28.57 17.17
C VAL A 245 3.92 -28.56 18.70
N GLU A 246 3.92 -29.74 19.33
CA GLU A 246 4.09 -29.86 20.80
C GLU A 246 5.46 -29.33 21.24
N THR A 247 6.53 -29.71 20.53
CA THR A 247 7.89 -29.22 20.78
C THR A 247 7.95 -27.70 20.63
N TRP A 248 7.37 -27.15 19.55
CA TRP A 248 7.28 -25.70 19.33
C TRP A 248 6.55 -25.00 20.51
N CYS A 249 5.46 -25.57 20.99
CA CYS A 249 4.77 -25.03 22.18
C CYS A 249 5.67 -24.98 23.40
N GLY A 250 6.42 -26.08 23.65
CA GLY A 250 7.37 -26.16 24.78
C GLY A 250 8.52 -25.16 24.68
N GLU A 251 9.12 -25.00 23.51
CA GLU A 251 10.23 -24.06 23.27
C GLU A 251 9.84 -22.60 23.48
N LEU A 252 8.63 -22.21 23.10
CA LEU A 252 8.13 -20.84 23.23
C LEU A 252 7.33 -20.59 24.52
N GLY A 253 7.15 -21.60 25.35
CA GLY A 253 6.28 -21.50 26.53
C GLY A 253 4.81 -21.20 26.19
N VAL A 254 4.34 -21.63 25.02
CA VAL A 254 2.99 -21.39 24.53
C VAL A 254 2.07 -22.53 24.98
N ASP A 255 1.01 -22.20 25.72
CA ASP A 255 -0.01 -23.18 26.09
C ASP A 255 -0.89 -23.53 24.86
N ARG A 256 -1.26 -24.81 24.74
CA ARG A 256 -2.22 -25.32 23.76
C ARG A 256 -3.57 -24.58 23.76
N ARG A 257 -3.92 -23.95 24.89
CA ARG A 257 -5.14 -23.15 25.09
C ARG A 257 -5.06 -21.73 24.58
N VAL A 258 -3.84 -21.25 24.20
CA VAL A 258 -3.65 -19.90 23.67
C VAL A 258 -4.56 -19.67 22.46
N ARG A 259 -5.00 -18.44 22.26
CA ARG A 259 -5.78 -18.05 21.07
C ARG A 259 -4.87 -17.43 20.02
N PRO A 260 -5.23 -17.51 18.74
CA PRO A 260 -4.42 -16.91 17.66
C PRO A 260 -4.09 -15.42 17.87
N GLU A 261 -5.00 -14.68 18.50
CA GLU A 261 -4.82 -13.25 18.77
C GLU A 261 -3.78 -12.93 19.83
N GLU A 262 -3.34 -13.90 20.61
CA GLU A 262 -2.32 -13.78 21.65
C GLU A 262 -0.91 -14.10 21.12
N LEU A 263 -0.83 -14.68 19.89
CA LEU A 263 0.45 -15.03 19.27
C LEU A 263 1.07 -13.83 18.56
N SER A 264 2.35 -13.58 18.84
CA SER A 264 3.12 -12.56 18.15
C SER A 264 3.31 -12.90 16.65
N PRO A 265 3.61 -11.94 15.79
CA PRO A 265 3.95 -12.20 14.40
C PRO A 265 5.10 -13.23 14.25
N ASP A 266 6.12 -13.15 15.10
CA ASP A 266 7.26 -14.08 15.07
C ASP A 266 6.87 -15.51 15.50
N ALA A 267 6.01 -15.64 16.52
CA ALA A 267 5.47 -16.94 16.92
C ALA A 267 4.61 -17.56 15.80
N LEU A 268 3.81 -16.76 15.11
CA LEU A 268 3.01 -17.23 13.97
C LEU A 268 3.91 -17.68 12.80
N ARG A 269 5.02 -16.96 12.54
CA ARG A 269 5.99 -17.33 11.52
C ARG A 269 6.69 -18.66 11.86
N SER A 270 7.16 -18.81 13.10
CA SER A 270 7.82 -20.05 13.54
C SER A 270 6.84 -21.24 13.50
N LEU A 271 5.58 -21.03 13.91
CA LEU A 271 4.54 -22.04 13.78
C LEU A 271 4.28 -22.42 12.31
N ALA A 272 4.28 -21.43 11.41
CA ALA A 272 4.10 -21.69 9.98
C ALA A 272 5.19 -22.60 9.41
N ARG A 273 6.43 -22.44 9.84
CA ARG A 273 7.56 -23.30 9.47
C ARG A 273 7.40 -24.74 9.99
N VAL A 274 6.78 -24.90 11.15
CA VAL A 274 6.49 -26.22 11.75
C VAL A 274 5.34 -26.92 11.04
N LEU A 275 4.31 -26.14 10.66
CA LEU A 275 3.11 -26.66 9.99
C LEU A 275 3.28 -26.89 8.50
N ASP A 276 4.34 -26.37 7.88
CA ASP A 276 4.58 -26.54 6.44
C ASP A 276 5.08 -27.98 6.14
N PRO A 277 4.25 -28.84 5.53
CA PRO A 277 4.68 -30.19 5.16
C PRO A 277 5.66 -30.19 3.99
N LYS A 278 5.87 -29.07 3.31
CA LYS A 278 6.74 -28.90 2.13
C LYS A 278 7.98 -28.07 2.46
N LYS A 279 8.78 -28.53 3.39
CA LYS A 279 10.14 -27.99 3.58
C LYS A 279 10.93 -28.11 2.26
N GLY A 280 10.96 -27.04 1.46
CA GLY A 280 11.91 -26.90 0.38
C GLY A 280 11.40 -26.63 -1.03
N GLU A 281 10.10 -26.62 -1.32
CA GLU A 281 9.59 -26.30 -2.66
C GLU A 281 8.78 -24.99 -2.68
N ALA A 282 9.42 -23.88 -2.37
CA ALA A 282 8.91 -22.58 -2.75
C ALA A 282 9.09 -22.40 -4.26
N LYS A 283 8.12 -22.83 -5.04
CA LYS A 283 7.95 -22.33 -6.40
C LYS A 283 7.64 -20.84 -6.27
N SER A 284 8.66 -20.01 -6.51
CA SER A 284 8.45 -18.58 -6.74
C SER A 284 7.41 -18.48 -7.85
N ALA A 285 6.23 -17.94 -7.56
CA ALA A 285 5.27 -17.59 -8.59
C ALA A 285 6.00 -16.63 -9.51
N LYS A 286 6.27 -17.05 -10.76
CA LYS A 286 6.86 -16.19 -11.78
C LYS A 286 5.91 -15.01 -11.95
N CYS A 287 6.44 -13.80 -11.78
CA CYS A 287 5.74 -12.57 -12.15
C CYS A 287 5.29 -12.69 -13.62
N PRO A 288 4.01 -12.50 -13.96
CA PRO A 288 3.49 -12.75 -15.31
C PRO A 288 4.04 -11.85 -16.41
N SER A 289 4.78 -10.79 -16.09
CA SER A 289 5.47 -9.96 -17.10
C SER A 289 6.57 -9.12 -16.48
N GLU A 290 7.77 -9.18 -17.06
CA GLU A 290 8.84 -8.21 -16.85
C GLU A 290 8.55 -6.83 -17.49
N GLN A 291 7.33 -6.65 -18.02
CA GLN A 291 6.88 -5.50 -18.82
C GLN A 291 6.09 -4.50 -17.95
N GLY A 292 6.71 -3.82 -17.02
CA GLY A 292 5.92 -2.88 -16.22
C GLY A 292 6.63 -1.66 -15.66
N LEU A 293 7.94 -1.65 -15.66
CA LEU A 293 8.69 -0.45 -15.30
C LEU A 293 9.16 0.23 -16.60
N PRO A 294 8.89 1.55 -16.75
CA PRO A 294 9.42 2.29 -17.90
C PRO A 294 10.96 2.23 -17.93
N GLU A 295 11.54 2.22 -19.13
CA GLU A 295 13.01 2.21 -19.38
C GLU A 295 13.74 3.49 -18.92
N PHE A 296 13.15 4.26 -18.01
CA PHE A 296 13.69 5.54 -17.53
C PHE A 296 14.51 5.41 -16.23
N PHE A 297 15.23 4.27 -16.08
CA PHE A 297 16.17 4.12 -14.94
C PHE A 297 17.45 3.42 -15.37
#